data_8f05a2c6741ef975e777e7b03278d651
#
_entry.id   8f05a2c6741ef975e777e7b03278d651
#
_cell.length_a   1.000
_cell.length_b   1.000
_cell.length_c   1.000
_cell.angle_alpha   90.00
_cell.angle_beta   90.00
_cell.angle_gamma   90.00
#
_symmetry.space_group_name_H-M   'P 1'
#
loop_
_entity.id
_entity.type
_entity.pdbx_description
1 polymer ?
#
loop_
_entity_poly.entity_id
_entity_poly.type
_entity_poly.pdbx_seq_one_letter_code
_entity_poly.pdbx_strand_id
1 'polypeptide(L)'
;MANILEVKTKDGKLIRLTEKQWLHIKRRHPEMTTKIGDIEDTIANPTVRIQHSDETTKFYKFIKDEKKYIMVAVKILNGHGFVITTYKTRRL
;
A
#
# COMPACT_ATOMS: atom_id res chain seq x y z
N MET A 1 -6.49 15.79 -10.21
CA MET A 1 -6.35 15.51 -8.79
C MET A 1 -4.92 15.21 -8.44
N ALA A 2 -4.47 15.74 -7.32
CA ALA A 2 -3.10 15.49 -6.89
C ALA A 2 -2.95 14.08 -6.32
N ASN A 3 -1.79 13.51 -6.54
CA ASN A 3 -1.39 12.26 -5.89
C ASN A 3 -0.53 12.60 -4.67
N ILE A 4 -0.80 11.93 -3.56
CA ILE A 4 0.03 12.02 -2.36
C ILE A 4 1.34 11.26 -2.60
N LEU A 5 1.26 10.19 -3.38
CA LEU A 5 2.36 9.26 -3.56
C LEU A 5 2.28 8.63 -4.94
N GLU A 6 3.46 8.47 -5.57
CA GLU A 6 3.62 7.67 -6.78
C GLU A 6 4.87 6.83 -6.57
N VAL A 7 4.74 5.52 -6.70
CA VAL A 7 5.84 4.60 -6.45
C VAL A 7 5.80 3.44 -7.43
N LYS A 8 6.97 2.98 -7.85
CA LYS A 8 7.06 1.81 -8.73
C LYS A 8 7.28 0.55 -7.92
N THR A 9 6.58 -0.51 -8.31
CA THR A 9 6.85 -1.85 -7.80
C THR A 9 8.18 -2.36 -8.38
N LYS A 10 8.67 -3.47 -7.84
CA LYS A 10 9.91 -4.08 -8.34
C LYS A 10 9.80 -4.51 -9.80
N ASP A 11 8.60 -4.88 -10.25
CA ASP A 11 8.35 -5.24 -11.64
C ASP A 11 7.93 -4.05 -12.51
N GLY A 12 8.11 -2.82 -12.01
CA GLY A 12 7.99 -1.61 -12.81
C GLY A 12 6.60 -1.03 -12.96
N LYS A 13 5.64 -1.50 -12.21
CA LYS A 13 4.27 -0.96 -12.26
C LYS A 13 4.16 0.30 -11.41
N LEU A 14 3.56 1.34 -11.96
CA LEU A 14 3.40 2.62 -11.25
C LEU A 14 2.12 2.59 -10.42
N ILE A 15 2.29 2.76 -9.11
CA ILE A 15 1.19 2.76 -8.15
C ILE A 15 1.00 4.16 -7.59
N ARG A 16 -0.24 4.63 -7.58
CA ARG A 16 -0.59 5.96 -7.09
C ARG A 16 -1.46 5.87 -5.85
N LEU A 17 -1.25 6.81 -4.94
CA LEU A 17 -2.16 7.05 -3.83
C LEU A 17 -2.73 8.45 -4.00
N THR A 18 -4.01 8.54 -4.34
CA THR A 18 -4.65 9.84 -4.54
C THR A 18 -4.94 10.51 -3.22
N GLU A 19 -5.04 11.84 -3.25
CA GLU A 19 -5.40 12.63 -2.07
C GLU A 19 -6.75 12.20 -1.51
N LYS A 20 -7.73 11.97 -2.37
CA LYS A 20 -9.07 11.53 -1.97
C LYS A 20 -9.01 10.19 -1.23
N GLN A 21 -8.27 9.23 -1.77
CA GLN A 21 -8.15 7.92 -1.15
C GLN A 21 -7.37 8.00 0.16
N TRP A 22 -6.37 8.87 0.23
CA TRP A 22 -5.60 9.08 1.44
C TRP A 22 -6.47 9.61 2.58
N LEU A 23 -7.35 10.56 2.29
CA LEU A 23 -8.31 11.07 3.28
C LEU A 23 -9.22 9.96 3.80
N HIS A 24 -9.68 9.09 2.90
CA HIS A 24 -10.51 7.94 3.27
C HIS A 24 -9.74 6.99 4.19
N ILE A 25 -8.50 6.69 3.84
CA ILE A 25 -7.63 5.80 4.64
C ILE A 25 -7.40 6.37 6.03
N LYS A 26 -7.04 7.66 6.13
CA LYS A 26 -6.77 8.29 7.41
C LYS A 26 -7.99 8.26 8.32
N ARG A 27 -9.17 8.38 7.75
CA ARG A 27 -10.42 8.36 8.50
C ARG A 27 -10.71 6.99 9.09
N ARG A 28 -10.45 5.94 8.32
CA ARG A 28 -10.70 4.55 8.74
C ARG A 28 -9.55 3.94 9.54
N HIS A 29 -8.33 4.36 9.25
CA HIS A 29 -7.11 3.81 9.84
C HIS A 29 -6.20 4.95 10.27
N PRO A 30 -6.57 5.66 11.37
CA PRO A 30 -5.79 6.83 11.83
C PRO A 30 -4.33 6.50 12.15
N GLU A 31 -4.04 5.25 12.49
CA GLU A 31 -2.67 4.82 12.78
C GLU A 31 -1.75 4.97 11.56
N MET A 32 -2.31 5.07 10.37
CA MET A 32 -1.53 5.20 9.14
C MET A 32 -1.20 6.65 8.78
N THR A 33 -1.71 7.62 9.54
CA THR A 33 -1.58 9.05 9.23
C THR A 33 -0.13 9.50 9.03
N THR A 34 0.81 8.93 9.78
CA THR A 34 2.23 9.31 9.73
C THR A 34 3.07 8.28 8.96
N LYS A 35 2.43 7.43 8.14
CA LYS A 35 3.10 6.25 7.57
C LYS A 35 3.28 6.30 6.06
N ILE A 36 3.23 7.49 5.44
CA ILE A 36 3.38 7.60 3.97
C ILE A 36 4.68 6.97 3.49
N GLY A 37 5.80 7.25 4.18
CA GLY A 37 7.08 6.65 3.83
C GLY A 37 7.08 5.14 3.93
N ASP A 38 6.42 4.60 4.94
CA ASP A 38 6.30 3.15 5.12
C ASP A 38 5.39 2.52 4.06
N ILE A 39 4.34 3.22 3.65
CA ILE A 39 3.47 2.78 2.57
C ILE A 39 4.26 2.69 1.27
N GLU A 40 5.04 3.71 0.98
CA GLU A 40 5.90 3.75 -0.20
C GLU A 40 6.88 2.57 -0.19
N ASP A 41 7.58 2.37 0.91
CA ASP A 41 8.55 1.30 1.05
C ASP A 41 7.88 -0.08 0.95
N THR A 42 6.68 -0.23 1.49
CA THR A 42 5.93 -1.48 1.40
C THR A 42 5.64 -1.86 -0.05
N ILE A 43 5.28 -0.89 -0.87
CA ILE A 43 5.00 -1.14 -2.30
C ILE A 43 6.30 -1.40 -3.06
N ALA A 44 7.34 -0.61 -2.80
CA ALA A 44 8.62 -0.72 -3.52
C ALA A 44 9.41 -1.96 -3.11
N ASN A 45 9.42 -2.29 -1.82
CA ASN A 45 10.24 -3.36 -1.25
C ASN A 45 9.46 -4.21 -0.25
N PRO A 46 8.42 -4.93 -0.69
CA PRO A 46 7.61 -5.72 0.25
C PRO A 46 8.37 -6.91 0.82
N THR A 47 8.00 -7.31 2.02
CA THR A 47 8.45 -8.59 2.58
C THR A 47 7.74 -9.73 1.86
N VAL A 48 6.43 -9.55 1.62
CA VAL A 48 5.59 -10.53 0.92
C VAL A 48 4.64 -9.77 0.00
N ARG A 49 4.39 -10.36 -1.16
CA ARG A 49 3.42 -9.83 -2.14
C ARG A 49 2.48 -10.97 -2.51
N ILE A 50 1.19 -10.76 -2.28
CA ILE A 50 0.17 -11.79 -2.51
C ILE A 50 -0.88 -11.26 -3.48
N GLN A 51 -1.08 -11.97 -4.58
CA GLN A 51 -2.16 -11.64 -5.50
C GLN A 51 -3.46 -12.17 -4.91
N HIS A 52 -4.37 -11.26 -4.61
CA HIS A 52 -5.63 -11.57 -3.95
C HIS A 52 -6.73 -11.92 -4.96
N SER A 53 -6.73 -11.23 -6.11
CA SER A 53 -7.68 -11.46 -7.19
C SER A 53 -7.00 -11.07 -8.50
N ASP A 54 -7.72 -11.15 -9.63
CA ASP A 54 -7.17 -10.81 -10.93
C ASP A 54 -6.58 -9.40 -10.98
N GLU A 55 -7.16 -8.46 -10.24
CA GLU A 55 -6.75 -7.06 -10.26
C GLU A 55 -6.17 -6.56 -8.96
N THR A 56 -6.36 -7.28 -7.86
CA THR A 56 -5.96 -6.82 -6.53
C THR A 56 -4.75 -7.58 -6.02
N THR A 57 -3.73 -6.83 -5.63
CA THR A 57 -2.51 -7.37 -5.04
C THR A 57 -2.32 -6.74 -3.66
N LYS A 58 -1.93 -7.55 -2.70
CA LYS A 58 -1.63 -7.08 -1.35
C LYS A 58 -0.13 -7.14 -1.13
N PHE A 59 0.43 -6.00 -0.72
CA PHE A 59 1.84 -5.88 -0.39
C PHE A 59 1.97 -5.82 1.13
N TYR A 60 2.91 -6.56 1.69
CA TYR A 60 3.12 -6.62 3.13
C TYR A 60 4.57 -6.29 3.46
N LYS A 61 4.78 -5.44 4.45
CA LYS A 61 6.11 -5.14 4.97
C LYS A 61 6.12 -5.45 6.45
N PHE A 62 7.02 -6.33 6.88
CA PHE A 62 7.14 -6.67 8.29
C PHE A 62 7.80 -5.54 9.06
N ILE A 63 7.17 -5.12 10.17
CA ILE A 63 7.69 -4.11 11.07
C ILE A 63 8.22 -4.83 12.30
N LYS A 64 9.53 -4.98 12.36
CA LYS A 64 10.21 -5.79 13.36
C LYS A 64 9.88 -5.36 14.79
N ASP A 65 9.90 -4.05 15.06
CA ASP A 65 9.69 -3.53 16.41
C ASP A 65 8.28 -3.77 16.93
N GLU A 66 7.30 -3.81 16.04
CA GLU A 66 5.89 -4.00 16.40
C GLU A 66 5.42 -5.42 16.21
N LYS A 67 6.22 -6.26 15.56
CA LYS A 67 5.86 -7.63 15.19
C LYS A 67 4.55 -7.69 14.40
N LYS A 68 4.36 -6.72 13.52
CA LYS A 68 3.18 -6.59 12.67
C LYS A 68 3.63 -6.31 11.24
N TYR A 69 2.69 -6.46 10.31
CA TYR A 69 2.90 -6.04 8.93
C TYR A 69 2.15 -4.76 8.65
N ILE A 70 2.72 -3.92 7.79
CA ILE A 70 1.92 -2.93 7.08
C ILE A 70 1.43 -3.63 5.82
N MET A 71 0.13 -3.62 5.60
CA MET A 71 -0.49 -4.15 4.40
C MET A 71 -0.95 -2.99 3.53
N VAL A 72 -0.65 -3.06 2.23
CA VAL A 72 -1.15 -2.10 1.24
C VAL A 72 -1.85 -2.90 0.15
N ALA A 73 -3.15 -2.69 0.02
CA ALA A 73 -3.94 -3.32 -1.03
C ALA A 73 -3.98 -2.38 -2.23
N VAL A 74 -3.64 -2.91 -3.40
CA VAL A 74 -3.49 -2.14 -4.63
C VAL A 74 -4.31 -2.80 -5.73
N LYS A 75 -5.04 -2.00 -6.49
CA LYS A 75 -5.68 -2.45 -7.72
C LYS A 75 -4.76 -2.11 -8.87
N ILE A 76 -4.38 -3.13 -9.64
CA ILE A 76 -3.44 -2.98 -10.75
C ILE A 76 -4.15 -3.28 -12.07
N LEU A 77 -4.10 -2.31 -12.99
CA LEU A 77 -4.71 -2.41 -14.32
C LEU A 77 -3.70 -1.94 -15.36
N ASN A 78 -3.42 -2.79 -16.34
CA ASN A 78 -2.59 -2.39 -17.51
C ASN A 78 -1.24 -1.75 -17.16
N GLY A 79 -0.54 -2.32 -16.17
CA GLY A 79 0.82 -1.86 -15.84
C GLY A 79 0.89 -0.70 -14.86
N HIS A 80 -0.25 -0.18 -14.43
CA HIS A 80 -0.29 0.83 -13.37
C HIS A 80 -1.48 0.55 -12.45
N GLY A 81 -1.47 1.19 -11.29
CA GLY A 81 -2.52 0.93 -10.33
C GLY A 81 -2.63 2.02 -9.28
N PHE A 82 -3.48 1.77 -8.31
CA PHE A 82 -3.71 2.71 -7.23
C PHE A 82 -4.01 1.99 -5.92
N VAL A 83 -3.67 2.65 -4.82
CA VAL A 83 -3.88 2.12 -3.48
C VAL A 83 -5.38 2.14 -3.17
N ILE A 84 -5.89 1.00 -2.71
CA ILE A 84 -7.28 0.87 -2.26
C ILE A 84 -7.36 1.20 -0.78
N THR A 85 -6.52 0.54 0.01
CA THR A 85 -6.46 0.75 1.45
C THR A 85 -5.11 0.30 2.00
N THR A 86 -4.83 0.70 3.23
CA THR A 86 -3.65 0.26 3.95
C THR A 86 -3.94 0.26 5.45
N TYR A 87 -3.40 -0.70 6.15
CA TYR A 87 -3.52 -0.80 7.60
C TYR A 87 -2.46 -1.75 8.15
N LYS A 88 -2.31 -1.79 9.46
CA LYS A 88 -1.42 -2.73 10.12
C LYS A 88 -2.17 -4.01 10.43
N THR A 89 -1.51 -5.14 10.28
CA THR A 89 -2.09 -6.45 10.55
C THR A 89 -1.03 -7.41 11.08
N ARG A 90 -1.42 -8.36 11.89
CA ARG A 90 -0.52 -9.41 12.39
C ARG A 90 -0.49 -10.63 11.49
N ARG A 91 -1.41 -10.71 10.54
CA ARG A 91 -1.55 -11.87 9.67
C ARG A 91 -1.43 -11.49 8.20
N LEU A 92 -0.91 -12.41 7.42
CA LEU A 92 -0.89 -12.27 5.97
C LEU A 92 -2.23 -12.64 5.36
#